data_62e126224c9b15eec6246f2ab1461a01
#
_entry.id   62e126224c9b15eec6246f2ab1461a01
#
_cell.length_a   1.000
_cell.length_b   1.000
_cell.length_c   1.000
_cell.angle_alpha   90.00
_cell.angle_beta   90.00
_cell.angle_gamma   90.00
#
_symmetry.space_group_name_H-M   'P 1'
#
loop_
_entity.id
_entity.type
_entity.pdbx_description
1 polymer ?
#
loop_
_entity_poly.entity_id
_entity_poly.type
_entity_poly.pdbx_seq_one_letter_code
_entity_poly.pdbx_strand_id
1 'polypeptide(L)'
;MLTIDNSNLEQIASIIVCIDTTNAPQKALQYACIQAKKNNFKLEILAVIEASHKNLLFGAQAIGNQKRQQMERHIKKLINSTCQEYEIDPSVSMREGDIASEIINQLKNSPNCQMLIFGKSHNSLSDNTVLPKIINRIGSKIKVPVIIIPENF
;
A
#
# COMPACT_ATOMS: atom_id res chain seq x y z
N MET A 1 3.18 9.63 -38.75
CA MET A 1 3.44 8.42 -37.96
C MET A 1 3.69 8.85 -36.52
N LEU A 2 2.67 8.67 -35.67
CA LEU A 2 2.79 9.00 -34.23
C LEU A 2 3.51 7.87 -33.54
N THR A 3 4.79 7.99 -33.29
CA THR A 3 5.49 7.16 -32.34
C THR A 3 5.00 7.54 -30.95
N ILE A 4 4.25 6.66 -30.32
CA ILE A 4 3.94 6.77 -28.91
C ILE A 4 5.28 6.57 -28.20
N ASP A 5 5.81 7.67 -27.70
CA ASP A 5 7.04 7.66 -26.95
C ASP A 5 6.73 7.00 -25.60
N ASN A 6 7.22 5.76 -25.43
CA ASN A 6 7.06 5.01 -24.19
C ASN A 6 7.71 5.71 -22.97
N SER A 7 8.54 6.73 -23.20
CA SER A 7 9.12 7.55 -22.15
C SER A 7 8.07 8.34 -21.34
N ASN A 8 6.89 8.60 -21.93
CA ASN A 8 5.80 9.29 -21.24
C ASN A 8 5.03 8.41 -20.25
N LEU A 9 5.09 7.09 -20.36
CA LEU A 9 4.42 6.19 -19.41
C LEU A 9 5.17 6.08 -18.09
N GLU A 10 6.48 6.25 -18.10
CA GLU A 10 7.32 6.25 -16.90
C GLU A 10 7.26 7.58 -16.11
N GLN A 11 6.71 8.62 -16.71
CA GLN A 11 6.65 9.96 -16.12
C GLN A 11 5.36 10.26 -15.36
N ILE A 12 4.37 9.35 -15.39
CA ILE A 12 3.12 9.60 -14.68
C ILE A 12 3.35 9.47 -13.18
N ALA A 13 3.08 10.56 -12.46
CA ALA A 13 3.19 10.59 -11.01
C ALA A 13 2.22 9.60 -10.36
N SER A 14 2.63 8.99 -9.27
CA SER A 14 1.83 8.00 -8.54
C SER A 14 1.76 8.30 -7.05
N ILE A 15 0.77 7.69 -6.41
CA ILE A 15 0.59 7.63 -4.96
C ILE A 15 0.60 6.16 -4.57
N ILE A 16 1.33 5.80 -3.52
CA ILE A 16 1.32 4.45 -2.97
C ILE A 16 0.57 4.45 -1.64
N VAL A 17 -0.44 3.59 -1.51
CA VAL A 17 -1.12 3.32 -0.24
C VAL A 17 -0.69 1.95 0.24
N CYS A 18 -0.15 1.89 1.45
CA CYS A 18 0.25 0.64 2.07
C CYS A 18 -0.90 0.05 2.89
N ILE A 19 -1.21 -1.20 2.61
CA ILE A 19 -2.22 -1.98 3.32
C ILE A 19 -1.54 -3.20 3.93
N ASP A 20 -1.74 -3.39 5.21
CA ASP A 20 -1.38 -4.62 5.90
C ASP A 20 -2.59 -5.15 6.69
N THR A 21 -2.40 -6.24 7.41
CA THR A 21 -3.49 -6.85 8.18
C THR A 21 -3.84 -6.09 9.45
N THR A 22 -3.04 -5.11 9.84
CA THR A 22 -3.16 -4.42 11.14
C THR A 22 -3.64 -2.98 11.03
N ASN A 23 -3.52 -2.34 9.87
CA ASN A 23 -3.93 -0.95 9.73
C ASN A 23 -5.39 -0.80 9.27
N ALA A 24 -5.95 0.40 9.47
CA ALA A 24 -7.30 0.75 9.02
C ALA A 24 -7.21 1.44 7.65
N PRO A 25 -7.29 0.68 6.55
CA PRO A 25 -6.94 1.19 5.23
C PRO A 25 -8.03 2.04 4.58
N GLN A 26 -9.28 1.97 5.05
CA GLN A 26 -10.41 2.60 4.35
C GLN A 26 -10.27 4.12 4.23
N LYS A 27 -9.96 4.82 5.33
CA LYS A 27 -9.77 6.27 5.30
C LYS A 27 -8.51 6.68 4.55
N ALA A 28 -7.44 5.90 4.68
CA ALA A 28 -6.21 6.11 3.92
C ALA A 28 -6.44 5.97 2.41
N LEU A 29 -7.17 4.94 2.01
CA LEU A 29 -7.53 4.71 0.61
C LEU A 29 -8.44 5.81 0.06
N GLN A 30 -9.42 6.26 0.84
CA GLN A 30 -10.30 7.37 0.49
C GLN A 30 -9.49 8.66 0.26
N TYR A 31 -8.61 8.99 1.17
CA TYR A 31 -7.71 10.14 1.03
C TYR A 31 -6.85 10.03 -0.23
N ALA A 32 -6.29 8.86 -0.48
CA ALA A 32 -5.47 8.62 -1.66
C ALA A 32 -6.26 8.77 -2.97
N CYS A 33 -7.50 8.28 -3.01
CA CYS A 33 -8.39 8.45 -4.17
C CYS A 33 -8.66 9.94 -4.45
N ILE A 34 -8.94 10.71 -3.41
CA ILE A 34 -9.16 12.16 -3.53
C ILE A 34 -7.91 12.84 -4.08
N GLN A 35 -6.74 12.54 -3.55
CA GLN A 35 -5.49 13.12 -4.01
C GLN A 35 -5.14 12.69 -5.45
N ALA A 36 -5.35 11.43 -5.78
CA ALA A 36 -5.11 10.91 -7.11
C ALA A 36 -6.00 11.60 -8.15
N LYS A 37 -7.29 11.75 -7.86
CA LYS A 37 -8.23 12.42 -8.74
C LYS A 37 -7.90 13.90 -8.92
N LYS A 38 -7.63 14.60 -7.83
CA LYS A 38 -7.32 16.03 -7.83
C LYS A 38 -6.06 16.36 -8.62
N ASN A 39 -5.04 15.53 -8.53
CA ASN A 39 -3.73 15.79 -9.13
C ASN A 39 -3.46 14.97 -10.39
N ASN A 40 -4.41 14.15 -10.82
CA ASN A 40 -4.26 13.22 -11.94
C ASN A 40 -3.08 12.26 -11.75
N PHE A 41 -2.94 11.72 -10.55
CA PHE A 41 -1.93 10.72 -10.22
C PHE A 41 -2.47 9.31 -10.37
N LYS A 42 -1.60 8.37 -10.68
CA LYS A 42 -1.92 6.94 -10.57
C LYS A 42 -1.98 6.54 -9.10
N LEU A 43 -2.92 5.68 -8.76
CA LEU A 43 -3.01 5.08 -7.44
C LEU A 43 -2.48 3.66 -7.48
N GLU A 44 -1.51 3.39 -6.62
CA GLU A 44 -0.94 2.06 -6.41
C GLU A 44 -1.26 1.59 -4.99
N ILE A 45 -1.87 0.41 -4.88
CA ILE A 45 -2.09 -0.24 -3.59
C ILE A 45 -0.99 -1.26 -3.38
N LEU A 46 -0.22 -1.11 -2.32
CA LEU A 46 0.77 -2.08 -1.89
C LEU A 46 0.22 -2.85 -0.69
N ALA A 47 -0.04 -4.13 -0.88
CA ALA A 47 -0.46 -5.03 0.19
C ALA A 47 0.70 -5.93 0.57
N VAL A 48 1.10 -5.91 1.83
CA VAL A 48 2.18 -6.74 2.34
C VAL A 48 1.63 -7.74 3.34
N ILE A 49 1.92 -9.01 3.09
CA ILE A 49 1.64 -10.12 3.99
C ILE A 49 2.94 -10.46 4.69
N GLU A 50 3.00 -10.23 6.01
CA GLU A 50 4.19 -10.58 6.77
C GLU A 50 4.34 -12.10 6.89
N ALA A 51 5.53 -12.59 6.56
CA ALA A 51 5.89 -13.98 6.79
C ALA A 51 6.04 -14.23 8.29
N SER A 52 5.23 -15.13 8.84
CA SER A 52 5.35 -15.56 10.22
C SER A 52 6.38 -16.69 10.34
N HIS A 53 7.43 -16.47 11.09
CA HIS A 53 8.44 -17.52 11.37
C HIS A 53 7.85 -18.77 12.04
N LYS A 54 6.71 -18.63 12.72
CA LYS A 54 6.02 -19.76 13.35
C LYS A 54 5.38 -20.72 12.34
N ASN A 55 5.19 -20.29 11.10
CA ASN A 55 4.50 -21.07 10.07
C ASN A 55 5.45 -21.89 9.19
N LEU A 56 6.77 -21.77 9.38
CA LEU A 56 7.77 -22.47 8.56
C LEU A 56 7.83 -23.98 8.80
N LEU A 57 7.27 -24.49 9.92
CA LEU A 57 7.41 -25.89 10.31
C LEU A 57 6.19 -26.77 9.94
N PHE A 58 4.99 -26.19 9.75
CA PHE A 58 3.77 -26.97 9.51
C PHE A 58 2.84 -26.25 8.53
N GLY A 59 2.90 -26.61 7.25
CA GLY A 59 1.93 -26.16 6.24
C GLY A 59 1.99 -24.68 5.91
N ALA A 60 3.17 -24.07 5.96
CA ALA A 60 3.39 -22.65 5.71
C ALA A 60 2.79 -22.16 4.38
N GLN A 61 2.84 -22.97 3.32
CA GLN A 61 2.26 -22.64 2.03
C GLN A 61 0.73 -22.56 2.06
N ALA A 62 0.06 -23.46 2.77
CA ALA A 62 -1.40 -23.45 2.89
C ALA A 62 -1.89 -22.22 3.67
N ILE A 63 -1.20 -21.86 4.76
CA ILE A 63 -1.53 -20.67 5.55
C ILE A 63 -1.23 -19.39 4.78
N GLY A 64 -0.10 -19.33 4.07
CA GLY A 64 0.27 -18.21 3.21
C GLY A 64 -0.73 -17.98 2.08
N ASN A 65 -1.17 -19.05 1.41
CA ASN A 65 -2.20 -18.97 0.37
C ASN A 65 -3.55 -18.51 0.92
N GLN A 66 -3.94 -18.96 2.10
CA GLN A 66 -5.17 -18.53 2.76
C GLN A 66 -5.13 -17.04 3.11
N LYS A 67 -4.03 -16.57 3.69
CA LYS A 67 -3.83 -15.13 3.98
C LYS A 67 -3.88 -14.28 2.71
N ARG A 68 -3.23 -14.77 1.64
CA ARG A 68 -3.24 -14.09 0.34
C ARG A 68 -4.64 -13.97 -0.22
N GLN A 69 -5.42 -15.03 -0.21
CA GLN A 69 -6.81 -15.01 -0.68
C GLN A 69 -7.70 -14.09 0.17
N GLN A 70 -7.51 -14.08 1.48
CA GLN A 70 -8.24 -13.17 2.37
C GLN A 70 -7.89 -11.70 2.06
N MET A 71 -6.61 -11.41 1.84
CA MET A 71 -6.14 -10.08 1.49
C MET A 71 -6.70 -9.65 0.12
N GLU A 72 -6.69 -10.52 -0.86
CA GLU A 72 -7.28 -10.25 -2.19
C GLU A 72 -8.76 -9.89 -2.09
N ARG A 73 -9.53 -10.65 -1.34
CA ARG A 73 -10.95 -10.36 -1.11
C ARG A 73 -11.17 -9.04 -0.39
N HIS A 74 -10.35 -8.77 0.62
CA HIS A 74 -10.41 -7.51 1.37
C HIS A 74 -10.13 -6.31 0.47
N ILE A 75 -9.07 -6.39 -0.33
CA ILE A 75 -8.69 -5.32 -1.28
C ILE A 75 -9.79 -5.11 -2.31
N LYS A 76 -10.36 -6.16 -2.89
CA LYS A 76 -11.48 -6.05 -3.83
C LYS A 76 -12.67 -5.31 -3.23
N LYS A 77 -13.02 -5.63 -1.99
CA LYS A 77 -14.09 -4.91 -1.28
C LYS A 77 -13.76 -3.45 -1.08
N LEU A 78 -12.54 -3.13 -0.67
CA LEU A 78 -12.10 -1.75 -0.48
C LEU A 78 -12.13 -0.96 -1.78
N ILE A 79 -11.65 -1.53 -2.88
CA ILE A 79 -11.69 -0.89 -4.20
C ILE A 79 -13.12 -0.63 -4.62
N ASN A 80 -14.02 -1.62 -4.49
CA ASN A 80 -15.41 -1.49 -4.88
C ASN A 80 -16.17 -0.47 -4.02
N SER A 81 -15.88 -0.42 -2.73
CA SER A 81 -16.59 0.49 -1.82
C SER A 81 -16.02 1.91 -1.78
N THR A 82 -14.76 2.08 -2.16
CA THR A 82 -14.05 3.36 -2.00
C THR A 82 -13.61 3.95 -3.33
N CYS A 83 -12.87 3.18 -4.14
CA CYS A 83 -12.26 3.74 -5.35
C CYS A 83 -13.27 4.00 -6.47
N GLN A 84 -14.33 3.21 -6.58
CA GLN A 84 -15.34 3.39 -7.63
C GLN A 84 -16.08 4.72 -7.51
N GLU A 85 -16.33 5.17 -6.29
CA GLU A 85 -16.96 6.46 -6.04
C GLU A 85 -16.17 7.63 -6.66
N TYR A 86 -14.85 7.52 -6.68
CA TYR A 86 -13.95 8.52 -7.24
C TYR A 86 -13.55 8.26 -8.70
N GLU A 87 -14.07 7.19 -9.30
CA GLU A 87 -13.70 6.76 -10.66
C GLU A 87 -12.19 6.48 -10.80
N ILE A 88 -11.59 5.95 -9.75
CA ILE A 88 -10.17 5.57 -9.72
C ILE A 88 -10.06 4.05 -9.84
N ASP A 89 -9.22 3.60 -10.78
CA ASP A 89 -8.86 2.20 -10.97
C ASP A 89 -7.41 1.99 -10.51
N PRO A 90 -7.20 1.55 -9.26
CA PRO A 90 -5.86 1.39 -8.74
C PRO A 90 -5.17 0.13 -9.26
N SER A 91 -3.86 0.20 -9.41
CA SER A 91 -3.04 -1.00 -9.53
C SER A 91 -2.80 -1.63 -8.15
N VAL A 92 -2.71 -2.95 -8.09
CA VAL A 92 -2.50 -3.68 -6.84
C VAL A 92 -1.24 -4.52 -6.93
N SER A 93 -0.33 -4.32 -6.00
CA SER A 93 0.84 -5.17 -5.80
C SER A 93 0.71 -5.89 -4.46
N MET A 94 0.68 -7.21 -4.51
CA MET A 94 0.69 -8.06 -3.31
C MET A 94 2.05 -8.69 -3.15
N ARG A 95 2.63 -8.53 -1.97
CA ARG A 95 3.96 -9.05 -1.66
C ARG A 95 3.95 -9.77 -0.32
N GLU A 96 4.79 -10.77 -0.20
CA GLU A 96 5.05 -11.48 1.05
C GLU A 96 6.46 -11.16 1.52
N GLY A 97 6.61 -10.82 2.80
CA GLY A 97 7.92 -10.55 3.35
C GLY A 97 7.89 -9.52 4.48
N ASP A 98 9.03 -8.90 4.67
CA ASP A 98 9.17 -7.81 5.63
C ASP A 98 8.61 -6.50 5.07
N ILE A 99 7.69 -5.92 5.80
CA ILE A 99 6.96 -4.73 5.37
C ILE A 99 7.90 -3.59 4.94
N ALA A 100 8.90 -3.25 5.73
CA ALA A 100 9.80 -2.15 5.41
C ALA A 100 10.60 -2.41 4.14
N SER A 101 11.08 -3.62 3.95
CA SER A 101 11.82 -4.03 2.75
C SER A 101 10.94 -3.96 1.50
N GLU A 102 9.69 -4.42 1.60
CA GLU A 102 8.77 -4.41 0.47
C GLU A 102 8.32 -3.00 0.08
N ILE A 103 8.17 -2.10 1.04
CA ILE A 103 7.91 -0.69 0.77
C ILE A 103 9.07 -0.07 -0.02
N ILE A 104 10.30 -0.33 0.39
CA ILE A 104 11.50 0.17 -0.32
C ILE A 104 11.56 -0.40 -1.73
N ASN A 105 11.27 -1.69 -1.91
CA ASN A 105 11.23 -2.31 -3.22
C ASN A 105 10.15 -1.68 -4.12
N GLN A 106 8.98 -1.40 -3.58
CA GLN A 106 7.91 -0.74 -4.34
C GLN A 106 8.30 0.68 -4.75
N LEU A 107 8.93 1.43 -3.88
CA LEU A 107 9.41 2.79 -4.20
C LEU A 107 10.47 2.78 -5.31
N LYS A 108 11.33 1.77 -5.35
CA LYS A 108 12.29 1.59 -6.45
C LYS A 108 11.62 1.32 -7.79
N ASN A 109 10.49 0.61 -7.77
CA ASN A 109 9.69 0.29 -8.96
C ASN A 109 8.76 1.44 -9.37
N SER A 110 8.59 2.43 -8.53
CA SER A 110 7.71 3.59 -8.75
C SER A 110 8.50 4.89 -8.56
N PRO A 111 9.44 5.20 -9.48
CA PRO A 111 10.40 6.29 -9.28
C PRO A 111 9.74 7.67 -9.23
N ASN A 112 8.53 7.82 -9.77
CA ASN A 112 7.78 9.08 -9.74
C ASN A 112 6.66 9.06 -8.69
N CYS A 113 6.84 8.31 -7.61
CA CYS A 113 5.94 8.33 -6.47
C CYS A 113 6.01 9.67 -5.74
N GLN A 114 4.86 10.31 -5.55
CA GLN A 114 4.76 11.63 -4.94
C GLN A 114 4.49 11.58 -3.44
N MET A 115 3.86 10.51 -2.97
CA MET A 115 3.57 10.34 -1.56
C MET A 115 3.31 8.87 -1.22
N LEU A 116 3.64 8.51 0.00
CA LEU A 116 3.42 7.20 0.59
C LEU A 116 2.41 7.36 1.73
N ILE A 117 1.31 6.63 1.67
CA ILE A 117 0.18 6.80 2.58
C ILE A 117 -0.03 5.55 3.41
N PHE A 118 -0.21 5.72 4.72
CA PHE A 118 -0.55 4.68 5.68
C PHE A 118 -1.82 5.03 6.42
N GLY A 119 -2.63 4.02 6.74
CA GLY A 119 -3.70 4.16 7.71
C GLY A 119 -3.21 3.87 9.13
N LYS A 120 -3.81 4.51 10.11
CA LYS A 120 -3.57 4.24 11.51
C LYS A 120 -4.88 3.84 12.19
N SER A 121 -4.90 2.65 12.79
CA SER A 121 -6.03 2.16 13.56
C SER A 121 -6.09 2.75 14.97
N HIS A 122 -7.30 2.88 15.51
CA HIS A 122 -7.53 3.31 16.89
C HIS A 122 -7.24 2.23 17.92
N ASN A 123 -7.44 0.98 17.56
CA ASN A 123 -7.40 -0.14 18.50
C ASN A 123 -5.99 -0.65 18.69
N SER A 124 -5.16 0.09 19.49
CA SER A 124 -3.87 -0.50 19.44
C SER A 124 -2.93 -0.21 20.56
N LEU A 125 -2.96 -1.08 21.46
CA LEU A 125 -1.78 -1.49 22.20
C LEU A 125 -0.71 -2.15 21.28
N SER A 126 -1.10 -2.76 20.17
CA SER A 126 -0.18 -3.40 19.20
C SER A 126 0.24 -2.48 18.03
N ASP A 127 -0.63 -1.56 17.61
CA ASP A 127 -0.38 -0.71 16.43
C ASP A 127 0.60 0.43 16.72
N ASN A 128 0.74 0.84 17.96
CA ASN A 128 1.69 1.89 18.34
C ASN A 128 3.15 1.49 18.15
N THR A 129 3.43 0.20 17.86
CA THR A 129 4.80 -0.28 17.72
C THR A 129 5.21 -0.59 16.29
N VAL A 130 4.26 -0.90 15.41
CA VAL A 130 4.57 -1.33 14.02
C VAL A 130 4.92 -0.14 13.15
N LEU A 131 4.05 0.86 13.08
CA LEU A 131 4.26 2.03 12.22
C LEU A 131 5.52 2.84 12.57
N PRO A 132 5.81 3.16 13.85
CA PRO A 132 7.08 3.79 14.20
C PRO A 132 8.31 2.97 13.82
N LYS A 133 8.27 1.65 13.97
CA LYS A 133 9.37 0.77 13.56
C LYS A 133 9.59 0.81 12.05
N ILE A 134 8.51 0.78 11.28
CA ILE A 134 8.59 0.90 9.81
C ILE A 134 9.22 2.23 9.44
N ILE A 135 8.74 3.33 9.99
CA ILE A 135 9.23 4.68 9.69
C ILE A 135 10.71 4.83 10.09
N ASN A 136 11.11 4.30 11.22
CA ASN A 136 12.51 4.34 11.64
C ASN A 136 13.43 3.56 10.69
N ARG A 137 12.97 2.40 10.20
CA ARG A 137 13.77 1.58 9.27
C ARG A 137 13.88 2.17 7.88
N ILE A 138 12.81 2.79 7.39
CA ILE A 138 12.75 3.30 6.02
C ILE A 138 13.07 4.80 5.93
N GLY A 139 13.02 5.54 7.04
CA GLY A 139 13.10 6.99 7.05
C GLY A 139 14.33 7.56 6.37
N SER A 140 15.50 6.93 6.53
CA SER A 140 16.74 7.35 5.85
C SER A 140 16.80 6.99 4.36
N LYS A 141 15.94 6.07 3.90
CA LYS A 141 15.91 5.55 2.53
C LYS A 141 14.77 6.11 1.71
N ILE A 142 13.80 6.76 2.35
CA ILE A 142 12.64 7.36 1.70
C ILE A 142 12.95 8.80 1.34
N LYS A 143 12.66 9.14 0.08
CA LYS A 143 12.78 10.51 -0.45
C LYS A 143 11.43 11.10 -0.83
N VAL A 144 10.33 10.51 -0.37
CA VAL A 144 8.96 10.95 -0.64
C VAL A 144 8.25 11.29 0.66
N PRO A 145 7.30 12.22 0.65
CA PRO A 145 6.47 12.50 1.82
C PRO A 145 5.72 11.25 2.28
N VAL A 146 5.66 11.06 3.59
CA VAL A 146 4.89 9.99 4.23
C VAL A 146 3.70 10.63 4.93
N ILE A 147 2.52 10.14 4.64
CA ILE A 147 1.25 10.64 5.19
C ILE A 147 0.59 9.51 5.98
N ILE A 148 0.23 9.80 7.21
CA ILE A 148 -0.44 8.88 8.11
C ILE A 148 -1.86 9.37 8.32
N ILE A 149 -2.85 8.56 7.93
CA ILE A 149 -4.27 8.89 8.03
C ILE A 149 -4.88 8.13 9.21
N PRO A 150 -5.34 8.83 10.25
CA PRO A 150 -6.02 8.19 11.37
C PRO A 150 -7.39 7.64 10.96
N GLU A 151 -7.83 6.60 11.65
CA GLU A 151 -9.11 5.92 11.39
C GLU A 151 -10.31 6.86 11.52
N ASN A 152 -10.22 7.83 12.40
CA ASN A 152 -11.29 8.81 12.66
C ASN A 152 -11.10 10.14 11.90
N PHE A 153 -10.34 10.11 10.87
CA PHE A 153 -10.09 11.28 10.00
C PHE A 153 -11.35 11.77 9.28
#